data_7ea7e81d01437295c7fb2678a06aa6fd
#
_entry.id   7ea7e81d01437295c7fb2678a06aa6fd
#
_cell.length_a   1.000
_cell.length_b   1.000
_cell.length_c   1.000
_cell.angle_alpha   90.00
_cell.angle_beta   90.00
_cell.angle_gamma   90.00
#
_symmetry.space_group_name_H-M   'P 1'
#
loop_
_entity.id
_entity.type
_entity.pdbx_description
1 polymer ?
#
loop_
_entity_poly.entity_id
_entity_poly.type
_entity_poly.pdbx_seq_one_letter_code
_entity_poly.pdbx_strand_id
1 'polypeptide(L)'
;MIRKRLIAVITVKDGHAVQSFGYGRWLPMGSAEVLAVNYDRWGADEIVLQCIDRSSRGLGPDLALLERVAKKGLSTPLVYSGGIRHAEDARQVVGHGADRIIFDALLHDDVALASRLGDAIGTQAVIANLPLGYEGD
;
A
#
# COMPACT_ATOMS: atom_id res chain seq x y z
N MET A 1 26.08 8.39 -8.04
CA MET A 1 24.91 9.29 -8.15
C MET A 1 23.65 8.54 -7.77
N ILE A 2 22.89 9.06 -6.83
CA ILE A 2 21.60 8.45 -6.45
C ILE A 2 20.60 8.72 -7.56
N ARG A 3 20.11 7.66 -8.19
CA ARG A 3 19.09 7.76 -9.25
C ARG A 3 17.72 8.06 -8.62
N LYS A 4 17.01 9.02 -9.18
CA LYS A 4 15.62 9.28 -8.79
C LYS A 4 14.75 8.08 -9.18
N ARG A 5 13.80 7.74 -8.33
CA ARG A 5 12.85 6.62 -8.54
C ARG A 5 11.46 7.16 -8.76
N LEU A 6 10.73 6.54 -9.67
CA LEU A 6 9.33 6.82 -9.94
C LEU A 6 8.46 5.75 -9.28
N ILE A 7 7.65 6.17 -8.31
CA ILE A 7 6.72 5.29 -7.61
C ILE A 7 5.32 5.56 -8.15
N ALA A 8 4.66 4.53 -8.67
CA ALA A 8 3.28 4.60 -9.12
C ALA A 8 2.34 4.18 -7.99
N VAL A 9 1.39 5.03 -7.62
CA VAL A 9 0.41 4.75 -6.56
C VAL A 9 -0.95 4.46 -7.18
N ILE A 10 -1.51 3.29 -6.85
CA ILE A 10 -2.88 2.90 -7.19
C ILE A 10 -3.71 3.05 -5.92
N THR A 11 -4.52 4.11 -5.86
CA THR A 11 -5.46 4.29 -4.76
C THR A 11 -6.65 3.36 -4.95
N VAL A 12 -6.95 2.57 -3.93
CA VAL A 12 -8.04 1.59 -3.96
C VAL A 12 -9.08 1.90 -2.90
N LYS A 13 -10.34 1.84 -3.29
CA LYS A 13 -11.51 1.93 -2.41
C LYS A 13 -12.54 0.88 -2.83
N ASP A 14 -13.09 0.15 -1.86
CA ASP A 14 -14.05 -0.94 -2.11
C ASP A 14 -13.57 -1.94 -3.20
N GLY A 15 -12.27 -2.25 -3.21
CA GLY A 15 -11.67 -3.20 -4.15
C GLY A 15 -11.44 -2.69 -5.57
N HIS A 16 -11.72 -1.42 -5.85
CA HIS A 16 -11.57 -0.79 -7.17
C HIS A 16 -10.55 0.34 -7.14
N ALA A 17 -9.82 0.50 -8.22
CA ALA A 17 -8.93 1.65 -8.38
C ALA A 17 -9.76 2.93 -8.55
N VAL A 18 -9.37 3.97 -7.82
CA VAL A 18 -10.06 5.26 -7.81
C VAL A 18 -9.05 6.41 -7.88
N GLN A 19 -9.49 7.54 -8.43
CA GLN A 19 -8.85 8.82 -8.21
C GLN A 19 -9.53 9.49 -7.02
N SER A 20 -8.79 9.77 -5.96
CA SER A 20 -9.29 10.41 -4.74
C SER A 20 -9.08 11.91 -4.80
N PHE A 21 -10.10 12.67 -4.35
CA PHE A 21 -10.05 14.13 -4.19
C PHE A 21 -10.31 14.45 -2.72
N GLY A 22 -9.23 14.73 -1.97
CA GLY A 22 -9.28 15.09 -0.56
C GLY A 22 -9.94 14.01 0.32
N TYR A 23 -9.87 12.74 -0.09
CA TYR A 23 -10.54 11.60 0.57
C TYR A 23 -12.05 11.72 0.73
N GLY A 24 -12.69 12.73 0.13
CA GLY A 24 -14.13 12.96 0.21
C GLY A 24 -14.90 12.61 -1.07
N ARG A 25 -14.23 12.65 -2.21
CA ARG A 25 -14.81 12.31 -3.52
C ARG A 25 -13.88 11.38 -4.28
N TRP A 26 -14.47 10.50 -5.09
CA TRP A 26 -13.72 9.50 -5.87
C TRP A 26 -14.27 9.36 -7.27
N LEU A 27 -13.37 9.20 -8.24
CA LEU A 27 -13.70 8.79 -9.60
C LEU A 27 -13.19 7.37 -9.84
N PRO A 28 -14.02 6.47 -10.39
CA PRO A 28 -13.58 5.14 -10.76
C PRO A 28 -12.49 5.21 -11.84
N MET A 29 -11.40 4.46 -11.63
CA MET A 29 -10.28 4.33 -12.57
C MET A 29 -10.20 2.93 -13.19
N GLY A 30 -11.11 2.03 -12.83
CA GLY A 30 -11.15 0.67 -13.32
C GLY A 30 -10.50 -0.34 -12.38
N SER A 31 -9.87 -1.35 -12.96
CA SER A 31 -9.26 -2.46 -12.22
C SER A 31 -7.84 -2.10 -11.79
N ALA A 32 -7.51 -2.36 -10.52
CA ALA A 32 -6.16 -2.18 -9.99
C ALA A 32 -5.15 -3.11 -10.70
N GLU A 33 -5.57 -4.31 -11.09
CA GLU A 33 -4.74 -5.27 -11.81
C GLU A 33 -4.31 -4.74 -13.19
N VAL A 34 -5.22 -4.10 -13.92
CA VAL A 34 -4.92 -3.50 -15.23
C VAL A 34 -3.97 -2.31 -15.07
N LEU A 35 -4.20 -1.44 -14.09
CA LEU A 35 -3.31 -0.31 -13.82
C LEU A 35 -1.91 -0.79 -13.42
N ALA A 36 -1.81 -1.80 -12.55
CA ALA A 36 -0.52 -2.36 -12.16
C ALA A 36 0.29 -2.88 -13.35
N VAL A 37 -0.35 -3.62 -14.26
CA VAL A 37 0.29 -4.11 -15.48
C VAL A 37 0.75 -2.95 -16.38
N ASN A 38 -0.03 -1.88 -16.49
CA ASN A 38 0.34 -0.72 -17.28
C ASN A 38 1.54 0.01 -16.67
N TYR A 39 1.54 0.22 -15.34
CA TYR A 39 2.65 0.87 -14.66
C TYR A 39 3.94 0.06 -14.72
N ASP A 40 3.85 -1.27 -14.63
CA ASP A 40 4.97 -2.18 -14.83
C ASP A 40 5.56 -2.00 -16.25
N ARG A 41 4.70 -2.00 -17.27
CA ARG A 41 5.12 -1.79 -18.69
C ARG A 41 5.72 -0.41 -18.93
N TRP A 42 5.24 0.61 -18.24
CA TRP A 42 5.73 2.00 -18.39
C TRP A 42 7.01 2.26 -17.59
N GLY A 43 7.51 1.26 -16.87
CA GLY A 43 8.81 1.33 -16.21
C GLY A 43 8.79 2.05 -14.88
N ALA A 44 7.71 1.97 -14.13
CA ALA A 44 7.71 2.38 -12.72
C ALA A 44 8.77 1.60 -11.95
N ASP A 45 9.45 2.27 -11.03
CA ASP A 45 10.46 1.63 -10.17
C ASP A 45 9.82 0.87 -9.00
N GLU A 46 8.58 1.23 -8.65
CA GLU A 46 7.82 0.62 -7.58
C GLU A 46 6.32 0.88 -7.79
N ILE A 47 5.46 -0.06 -7.42
CA ILE A 47 4.00 0.08 -7.49
C ILE A 47 3.43 -0.06 -6.08
N VAL A 48 2.64 0.92 -5.65
CA VAL A 48 1.96 0.92 -4.36
C VAL A 48 0.47 0.68 -4.55
N LEU A 49 -0.07 -0.36 -3.91
CA LEU A 49 -1.51 -0.54 -3.71
C LEU A 49 -1.90 0.14 -2.39
N GLN A 50 -2.57 1.27 -2.47
CA GLN A 50 -3.01 2.05 -1.32
C GLN A 50 -4.51 1.88 -1.10
N CYS A 51 -4.89 0.96 -0.20
CA CYS A 51 -6.29 0.68 0.14
C CYS A 51 -6.75 1.64 1.25
N ILE A 52 -7.39 2.75 0.85
CA ILE A 52 -7.67 3.90 1.72
C ILE A 52 -8.85 3.70 2.69
N ASP A 53 -9.68 2.71 2.46
CA ASP A 53 -10.88 2.44 3.25
C ASP A 53 -10.71 1.33 4.31
N ARG A 54 -9.61 0.59 4.27
CA ARG A 54 -9.42 -0.57 5.16
C ARG A 54 -9.23 -0.18 6.61
N SER A 55 -8.33 0.76 6.88
CA SER A 55 -8.03 1.21 8.25
C SER A 55 -9.20 1.93 8.89
N SER A 56 -9.86 2.85 8.17
CA SER A 56 -11.00 3.63 8.68
C SER A 56 -12.22 2.77 8.99
N ARG A 57 -12.39 1.65 8.28
CA ARG A 57 -13.51 0.69 8.48
C ARG A 57 -13.17 -0.44 9.43
N GLY A 58 -11.99 -0.44 10.03
CA GLY A 58 -11.55 -1.49 10.93
C GLY A 58 -11.33 -2.85 10.25
N LEU A 59 -11.15 -2.85 8.93
CA LEU A 59 -10.89 -4.06 8.15
C LEU A 59 -9.38 -4.35 8.11
N GLY A 60 -9.02 -5.63 8.06
CA GLY A 60 -7.66 -6.07 7.80
C GLY A 60 -7.24 -5.82 6.34
N PRO A 61 -6.03 -6.23 5.95
CA PRO A 61 -5.55 -6.09 4.57
C PRO A 61 -6.49 -6.75 3.54
N ASP A 62 -6.56 -6.19 2.34
CA ASP A 62 -7.29 -6.80 1.22
C ASP A 62 -6.40 -7.83 0.50
N LEU A 63 -6.27 -8.99 1.11
CA LEU A 63 -5.42 -10.06 0.61
C LEU A 63 -5.89 -10.61 -0.73
N ALA A 64 -7.20 -10.62 -0.97
CA ALA A 64 -7.79 -11.10 -2.22
C ALA A 64 -7.41 -10.19 -3.40
N LEU A 65 -7.47 -8.87 -3.20
CA LEU A 65 -7.02 -7.90 -4.19
C LEU A 65 -5.52 -8.02 -4.44
N LEU A 66 -4.73 -8.06 -3.37
CA LEU A 66 -3.27 -8.18 -3.45
C LEU A 66 -2.86 -9.43 -4.25
N GLU A 67 -3.48 -10.56 -3.97
CA GLU A 67 -3.21 -11.81 -4.67
C GLU A 67 -3.55 -11.72 -6.17
N ARG A 68 -4.68 -11.10 -6.53
CA ARG A 68 -5.03 -10.89 -7.94
C ARG A 68 -4.01 -10.03 -8.69
N VAL A 69 -3.51 -8.98 -8.05
CA VAL A 69 -2.47 -8.13 -8.63
C VAL A 69 -1.14 -8.88 -8.73
N ALA A 70 -0.72 -9.56 -7.66
CA ALA A 70 0.54 -10.31 -7.64
C ALA A 70 0.58 -11.44 -8.70
N LYS A 71 -0.56 -12.10 -8.94
CA LYS A 71 -0.69 -13.13 -9.99
C LYS A 71 -0.49 -12.62 -11.42
N LYS A 72 -0.45 -11.29 -11.64
CA LYS A 72 -0.14 -10.73 -12.97
C LYS A 72 1.34 -10.90 -13.37
N GLY A 73 2.20 -11.32 -12.45
CA GLY A 73 3.61 -11.56 -12.74
C GLY A 73 4.37 -10.28 -13.04
N LEU A 74 4.16 -9.25 -12.21
CA LEU A 74 4.84 -7.96 -12.36
C LEU A 74 6.34 -8.12 -12.13
N SER A 75 7.15 -7.45 -12.93
CA SER A 75 8.60 -7.33 -12.72
C SER A 75 8.94 -6.21 -11.74
N THR A 76 8.06 -5.21 -11.60
CA THR A 76 8.20 -4.10 -10.67
C THR A 76 7.83 -4.53 -9.25
N PRO A 77 8.62 -4.14 -8.22
CA PRO A 77 8.29 -4.41 -6.82
C PRO A 77 6.91 -3.86 -6.43
N LEU A 78 6.16 -4.66 -5.67
CA LEU A 78 4.82 -4.35 -5.21
C LEU A 78 4.81 -4.03 -3.73
N VAL A 79 4.26 -2.86 -3.38
CA VAL A 79 4.10 -2.38 -2.00
C VAL A 79 2.62 -2.32 -1.66
N TYR A 80 2.26 -2.76 -0.47
CA TYR A 80 0.87 -2.75 -0.01
C TYR A 80 0.68 -1.79 1.17
N SER A 81 -0.43 -1.04 1.16
CA SER A 81 -0.88 -0.16 2.25
C SER A 81 -2.37 -0.32 2.51
N GLY A 82 -2.75 -0.40 3.77
CA GLY A 82 -4.14 -0.41 4.23
C GLY A 82 -4.49 -1.58 5.15
N GLY A 83 -5.02 -1.27 6.32
CA GLY A 83 -5.54 -2.25 7.27
C GLY A 83 -4.48 -3.07 8.01
N ILE A 84 -3.22 -2.72 7.95
CA ILE A 84 -2.14 -3.40 8.68
C ILE A 84 -2.11 -2.90 10.12
N ARG A 85 -2.37 -3.79 11.09
CA ARG A 85 -2.43 -3.48 12.52
C ARG A 85 -1.55 -4.37 13.38
N HIS A 86 -1.23 -5.56 12.89
CA HIS A 86 -0.51 -6.58 13.62
C HIS A 86 0.61 -7.17 12.77
N ALA A 87 1.58 -7.78 13.44
CA ALA A 87 2.67 -8.49 12.75
C ALA A 87 2.17 -9.62 11.83
N GLU A 88 1.06 -10.24 12.20
CA GLU A 88 0.44 -11.30 11.37
C GLU A 88 -0.12 -10.73 10.06
N ASP A 89 -0.73 -9.53 10.08
CA ASP A 89 -1.19 -8.85 8.86
C ASP A 89 -0.02 -8.64 7.89
N ALA A 90 1.14 -8.22 8.42
CA ALA A 90 2.34 -8.02 7.61
C ALA A 90 2.85 -9.33 6.97
N ARG A 91 2.87 -10.43 7.74
CA ARG A 91 3.24 -11.75 7.22
C ARG A 91 2.31 -12.21 6.11
N GLN A 92 1.01 -12.03 6.30
CA GLN A 92 0.00 -12.39 5.30
C GLN A 92 0.15 -11.56 4.03
N VAL A 93 0.34 -10.24 4.15
CA VAL A 93 0.55 -9.34 3.02
C VAL A 93 1.77 -9.74 2.20
N VAL A 94 2.90 -9.99 2.85
CA VAL A 94 4.12 -10.46 2.16
C VAL A 94 3.90 -11.85 1.56
N GLY A 95 3.24 -12.76 2.28
CA GLY A 95 2.91 -14.10 1.79
C GLY A 95 1.98 -14.11 0.57
N HIS A 96 1.17 -13.06 0.37
CA HIS A 96 0.29 -12.89 -0.80
C HIS A 96 0.91 -12.09 -1.96
N GLY A 97 2.20 -11.74 -1.85
CA GLY A 97 2.97 -11.24 -2.98
C GLY A 97 3.46 -9.81 -2.89
N ALA A 98 3.28 -9.10 -1.78
CA ALA A 98 3.90 -7.80 -1.57
C ALA A 98 5.37 -7.96 -1.19
N ASP A 99 6.23 -7.11 -1.76
CA ASP A 99 7.65 -7.05 -1.40
C ASP A 99 7.87 -6.19 -0.15
N ARG A 100 7.02 -5.18 0.05
CA ARG A 100 7.07 -4.26 1.19
C ARG A 100 5.66 -3.88 1.63
N ILE A 101 5.57 -3.36 2.87
CA ILE A 101 4.34 -2.83 3.44
C ILE A 101 4.50 -1.37 3.83
N ILE A 102 3.41 -0.62 3.76
CA ILE A 102 3.27 0.70 4.37
C ILE A 102 2.26 0.61 5.50
N PHE A 103 2.61 1.07 6.69
CA PHE A 103 1.68 1.20 7.80
C PHE A 103 1.51 2.67 8.21
N ASP A 104 0.31 3.02 8.67
CA ASP A 104 -0.01 4.39 9.12
C ASP A 104 0.46 4.59 10.55
N ALA A 105 1.60 5.24 10.73
CA ALA A 105 2.23 5.45 12.03
C ALA A 105 1.39 6.30 12.98
N LEU A 106 0.59 7.26 12.45
CA LEU A 106 -0.26 8.13 13.29
C LEU A 106 -1.56 7.46 13.76
N LEU A 107 -2.00 6.37 13.12
CA LEU A 107 -3.15 5.60 13.59
C LEU A 107 -2.80 4.65 14.74
N HIS A 108 -1.52 4.49 14.99
CA HIS A 108 -1.00 3.62 16.02
C HIS A 108 -0.06 4.45 16.91
N ASP A 109 -0.51 4.87 18.09
CA ASP A 109 0.34 5.49 19.13
C ASP A 109 1.40 4.51 19.67
N ASP A 110 1.65 3.43 18.96
CA ASP A 110 2.49 2.34 19.38
C ASP A 110 3.77 2.30 18.53
N VAL A 111 4.79 3.00 18.97
CA VAL A 111 6.13 2.99 18.33
C VAL A 111 6.70 1.55 18.26
N ALA A 112 6.33 0.69 19.21
CA ALA A 112 6.76 -0.71 19.20
C ALA A 112 6.16 -1.53 18.06
N LEU A 113 5.07 -1.08 17.43
CA LEU A 113 4.51 -1.75 16.26
C LEU A 113 5.51 -1.80 15.10
N ALA A 114 6.21 -0.68 14.82
CA ALA A 114 7.23 -0.65 13.77
C ALA A 114 8.31 -1.71 13.98
N SER A 115 8.77 -1.87 15.22
CA SER A 115 9.75 -2.90 15.58
C SER A 115 9.19 -4.30 15.37
N ARG A 116 7.97 -4.57 15.85
CA ARG A 116 7.32 -5.88 15.66
C ARG A 116 7.09 -6.22 14.18
N LEU A 117 6.73 -5.25 13.36
CA LEU A 117 6.61 -5.43 11.92
C LEU A 117 7.97 -5.77 11.29
N GLY A 118 9.01 -5.01 11.67
CA GLY A 118 10.39 -5.26 11.22
C GLY A 118 10.91 -6.65 11.62
N ASP A 119 10.61 -7.10 12.83
CA ASP A 119 10.97 -8.44 13.31
C ASP A 119 10.23 -9.55 12.53
N ALA A 120 9.00 -9.26 12.08
CA ALA A 120 8.16 -10.24 11.40
C ALA A 120 8.56 -10.46 9.93
N ILE A 121 8.94 -9.41 9.20
CA ILE A 121 9.15 -9.45 7.75
C ILE A 121 10.48 -8.85 7.29
N GLY A 122 11.30 -8.36 8.20
CA GLY A 122 12.54 -7.63 7.91
C GLY A 122 12.33 -6.12 7.90
N THR A 123 13.23 -5.39 8.54
CA THR A 123 13.11 -3.91 8.69
C THR A 123 13.08 -3.19 7.35
N GLN A 124 13.81 -3.68 6.35
CA GLN A 124 13.86 -3.10 5.00
C GLN A 124 12.54 -3.24 4.22
N ALA A 125 11.63 -4.10 4.68
CA ALA A 125 10.31 -4.30 4.07
C ALA A 125 9.22 -3.42 4.68
N VAL A 126 9.54 -2.62 5.69
CA VAL A 126 8.57 -1.79 6.44
C VAL A 126 8.77 -0.32 6.13
N ILE A 127 7.69 0.35 5.73
CA ILE A 127 7.65 1.79 5.44
C ILE A 127 6.63 2.43 6.37
N ALA A 128 7.04 3.47 7.11
CA ALA A 128 6.15 4.25 7.94
C ALA A 128 5.54 5.39 7.12
N ASN A 129 4.21 5.50 7.12
CA ASN A 129 3.48 6.62 6.55
C ASN A 129 3.15 7.63 7.66
N LEU A 130 3.55 8.88 7.45
CA LEU A 130 3.28 9.99 8.34
C LEU A 130 2.41 11.00 7.59
N PRO A 131 1.07 10.89 7.67
CA PRO A 131 0.20 11.87 7.05
C PRO A 131 0.36 13.23 7.74
N LEU A 132 0.67 14.26 6.94
CA LEU A 132 0.84 15.62 7.41
C LEU A 132 -0.33 16.45 6.92
N GLY A 133 -0.99 17.20 7.81
CA GLY A 133 -1.96 18.23 7.48
C GLY A 133 -1.29 19.60 7.48
N TYR A 134 -1.69 20.47 6.57
CA TYR A 134 -1.36 21.89 6.61
C TYR A 134 -2.54 22.63 7.22
N GLU A 135 -2.36 23.22 8.39
CA GLU A 135 -3.27 24.22 8.92
C GLU A 135 -2.84 25.56 8.32
N GLY A 136 -3.49 25.94 7.23
CA GLY A 136 -3.33 27.27 6.64
C GLY A 136 -4.05 28.32 7.48
N ASP A 137 -3.45 29.49 7.62
CA ASP A 137 -4.11 30.69 8.20
C ASP A 137 -5.35 31.09 7.41
#